data_65fc1232fa9bfbc09661caee248c2ab7
#
_entry.id   65fc1232fa9bfbc09661caee248c2ab7
#
_cell.length_a   1.000
_cell.length_b   1.000
_cell.length_c   1.000
_cell.angle_alpha   90.00
_cell.angle_beta   90.00
_cell.angle_gamma   90.00
#
_symmetry.space_group_name_H-M   'P 1'
#
loop_
_entity.id
_entity.type
_entity.pdbx_description
1 polymer ?
#
loop_
_entity_poly.entity_id
_entity_poly.type
_entity_poly.pdbx_seq_one_letter_code
_entity_poly.pdbx_strand_id
1 'polypeptide(L)'
;MNSPAAYSVSKNSLFHLTKWQASYFAPHVNVNMISPGGILRNQNKRFRKKYINSTPLQRMCYEEDVVFAILFLLSDLSNYITGQNLIIDGGYTIL
;
A
#
# COMPACT_ATOMS: atom_id res chain seq x y z
N MET A 1 1.10 9.02 18.23
CA MET A 1 0.40 7.87 17.68
C MET A 1 1.41 6.81 17.23
N ASN A 2 2.15 6.27 17.98
CA ASN A 2 3.28 5.50 17.44
C ASN A 2 3.34 4.07 17.92
N SER A 3 2.22 3.59 18.50
CA SER A 3 2.15 2.19 18.87
C SER A 3 1.74 1.34 17.67
N PRO A 4 2.21 0.10 17.58
CA PRO A 4 1.76 -0.82 16.54
C PRO A 4 0.24 -1.03 16.54
N ALA A 5 -0.39 -1.03 17.71
CA ALA A 5 -1.83 -1.20 17.82
C ALA A 5 -2.58 -0.02 17.20
N ALA A 6 -2.16 1.22 17.50
CA ALA A 6 -2.78 2.41 16.92
C ALA A 6 -2.60 2.44 15.40
N TYR A 7 -1.44 2.06 14.91
CA TYR A 7 -1.18 1.98 13.47
C TYR A 7 -2.10 0.97 12.80
N SER A 8 -2.25 -0.22 13.38
CA SER A 8 -3.10 -1.28 12.82
C SER A 8 -4.57 -0.85 12.77
N VAL A 9 -5.05 -0.19 13.84
CA VAL A 9 -6.43 0.31 13.88
C VAL A 9 -6.65 1.35 12.80
N SER A 10 -5.72 2.29 12.63
CA SER A 10 -5.82 3.34 11.60
C SER A 10 -5.83 2.74 10.20
N LYS A 11 -4.98 1.76 9.91
CA LYS A 11 -4.94 1.08 8.62
C LYS A 11 -6.23 0.34 8.33
N ASN A 12 -6.74 -0.40 9.30
CA ASN A 12 -7.98 -1.16 9.13
C ASN A 12 -9.18 -0.22 8.93
N SER A 13 -9.21 0.90 9.63
CA SER A 13 -10.27 1.89 9.47
C SER A 13 -10.25 2.50 8.07
N LEU A 14 -9.07 2.81 7.54
CA LEU A 14 -8.93 3.36 6.20
C LEU A 14 -9.37 2.34 5.15
N PHE A 15 -9.02 1.07 5.31
CA PHE A 15 -9.43 0.02 4.38
C PHE A 15 -10.95 -0.18 4.44
N HIS A 16 -11.52 -0.14 5.62
CA HIS A 16 -12.97 -0.27 5.79
C HIS A 16 -13.69 0.90 5.11
N LEU A 17 -13.18 2.12 5.28
CA LEU A 17 -13.72 3.31 4.59
C LEU A 17 -13.63 3.15 3.08
N THR A 18 -12.52 2.63 2.56
CA THR A 18 -12.34 2.37 1.14
C THR A 18 -13.41 1.44 0.60
N LYS A 19 -13.69 0.35 1.32
CA LYS A 19 -14.74 -0.60 0.94
C LYS A 19 -16.11 0.04 0.93
N TRP A 20 -16.40 0.85 1.93
CA TRP A 20 -17.68 1.55 2.00
C TRP A 20 -17.84 2.52 0.84
N GLN A 21 -16.82 3.30 0.53
CA GLN A 21 -16.84 4.24 -0.58
C GLN A 21 -16.96 3.51 -1.92
N ALA A 22 -16.27 2.38 -2.07
CA ALA A 22 -16.35 1.58 -3.29
C ALA A 22 -17.79 1.12 -3.54
N SER A 23 -18.47 0.65 -2.52
CA SER A 23 -19.86 0.23 -2.61
C SER A 23 -20.78 1.42 -2.89
N TYR A 24 -20.55 2.53 -2.20
CA TYR A 24 -21.41 3.72 -2.34
C TYR A 24 -21.36 4.32 -3.73
N PHE A 25 -20.16 4.41 -4.34
CA PHE A 25 -19.99 5.04 -5.64
C PHE A 25 -20.14 4.06 -6.82
N ALA A 26 -20.33 2.79 -6.55
CA ALA A 26 -20.58 1.83 -7.62
C ALA A 26 -21.92 2.12 -8.31
N PRO A 27 -22.05 1.87 -9.61
CA PRO A 27 -21.04 1.37 -10.54
C PRO A 27 -20.24 2.45 -11.24
N HIS A 28 -20.34 3.69 -10.81
CA HIS A 28 -19.81 4.85 -11.55
C HIS A 28 -18.34 5.14 -11.27
N VAL A 29 -17.86 4.82 -10.07
CA VAL A 29 -16.49 5.12 -9.64
C VAL A 29 -15.89 3.90 -8.94
N ASN A 30 -14.68 3.55 -9.31
CA ASN A 30 -13.87 2.57 -8.58
C ASN A 30 -13.07 3.28 -7.51
N VAL A 31 -13.06 2.74 -6.30
CA VAL A 31 -12.33 3.30 -5.17
C VAL A 31 -11.43 2.22 -4.61
N ASN A 32 -10.13 2.47 -4.62
CA ASN A 32 -9.12 1.53 -4.15
C ASN A 32 -8.12 2.25 -3.24
N MET A 33 -7.41 1.47 -2.47
CA MET A 33 -6.40 1.94 -1.53
C MET A 33 -5.04 1.39 -1.96
N ILE A 34 -3.98 2.16 -1.73
CA ILE A 34 -2.61 1.72 -1.93
C ILE A 34 -1.89 1.77 -0.59
N SER A 35 -1.20 0.70 -0.26
CA SER A 35 -0.41 0.59 0.97
C SER A 35 1.04 0.30 0.60
N PRO A 36 1.87 1.32 0.42
CA PRO A 36 3.29 1.10 0.14
C PRO A 36 4.03 0.65 1.39
N GLY A 37 5.10 -0.10 1.18
CA GLY A 37 6.04 -0.44 2.23
C GLY A 37 7.00 0.70 2.53
N GLY A 38 8.13 0.38 3.14
CA GLY A 38 9.15 1.39 3.43
C GLY A 38 9.74 1.97 2.16
N ILE A 39 9.42 3.23 1.88
CA ILE A 39 9.91 3.92 0.68
C ILE A 39 11.33 4.39 0.95
N LEU A 40 12.24 4.14 0.00
CA LEU A 40 13.63 4.55 0.12
C LEU A 40 13.72 6.08 0.17
N ARG A 41 14.30 6.58 1.25
CA ARG A 41 14.55 7.99 1.51
C ARG A 41 15.96 8.12 2.09
N ASN A 42 16.15 9.13 2.93
CA ASN A 42 17.44 9.39 3.58
C ASN A 42 17.58 8.66 4.92
N GLN A 43 16.97 7.49 5.06
CA GLN A 43 17.15 6.68 6.27
C GLN A 43 18.62 6.28 6.41
N ASN A 44 19.09 6.10 7.66
CA ASN A 44 20.47 5.69 7.87
C ASN A 44 20.71 4.27 7.35
N LYS A 45 21.99 3.93 7.13
CA LYS A 45 22.36 2.64 6.56
C LYS A 45 21.89 1.46 7.41
N ARG A 46 21.96 1.60 8.74
CA ARG A 46 21.57 0.54 9.66
C ARG A 46 20.08 0.19 9.51
N PHE A 47 19.24 1.22 9.45
CA PHE A 47 17.81 1.04 9.25
C PHE A 47 17.53 0.39 7.89
N ARG A 48 18.14 0.92 6.84
CA ARG A 48 17.92 0.39 5.47
C ARG A 48 18.34 -1.06 5.37
N LYS A 49 19.50 -1.41 5.92
CA LYS A 49 20.00 -2.78 5.90
C LYS A 49 19.06 -3.74 6.61
N LYS A 50 18.58 -3.35 7.79
CA LYS A 50 17.64 -4.15 8.56
C LYS A 50 16.34 -4.36 7.80
N TYR A 51 15.82 -3.30 7.20
CA TYR A 51 14.57 -3.37 6.43
C TYR A 51 14.73 -4.28 5.22
N ILE A 52 15.81 -4.11 4.46
CA ILE A 52 16.10 -4.92 3.28
C ILE A 52 16.22 -6.39 3.64
N ASN A 53 16.92 -6.71 4.74
CA ASN A 53 17.08 -8.09 5.18
C ASN A 53 15.75 -8.73 5.59
N SER A 54 14.79 -7.93 6.03
CA SER A 54 13.46 -8.40 6.44
C SER A 54 12.44 -8.44 5.30
N THR A 55 12.83 -8.01 4.11
CA THR A 55 11.92 -7.91 2.96
C THR A 55 12.23 -9.03 1.98
N PRO A 56 11.24 -9.89 1.63
CA PRO A 56 11.48 -10.99 0.69
C PRO A 56 12.12 -10.57 -0.63
N LEU A 57 11.70 -9.43 -1.22
CA LEU A 57 12.31 -8.97 -2.46
C LEU A 57 13.63 -8.23 -2.25
N GLN A 58 14.12 -8.13 -1.01
CA GLN A 58 15.46 -7.67 -0.66
C GLN A 58 15.78 -6.27 -1.14
N ARG A 59 14.80 -5.39 -1.11
CA ARG A 59 14.99 -3.97 -1.37
C ARG A 59 13.85 -3.16 -0.74
N MET A 60 14.09 -1.87 -0.57
CA MET A 60 13.03 -0.96 -0.16
C MET A 60 12.17 -0.58 -1.38
N CYS A 61 11.00 -0.04 -1.11
CA CYS A 61 10.11 0.45 -2.14
C CYS A 61 10.71 1.72 -2.77
N TYR A 62 10.70 1.82 -4.09
CA TYR A 62 11.04 3.05 -4.79
C TYR A 62 9.77 3.85 -5.08
N GLU A 63 9.92 5.16 -5.26
CA GLU A 63 8.78 6.01 -5.62
C GLU A 63 8.09 5.50 -6.88
N GLU A 64 8.85 5.02 -7.86
CA GLU A 64 8.33 4.49 -9.12
C GLU A 64 7.41 3.30 -8.91
N ASP A 65 7.69 2.47 -7.91
CA ASP A 65 6.83 1.32 -7.61
C ASP A 65 5.42 1.78 -7.26
N VAL A 66 5.30 2.86 -6.50
CA VAL A 66 4.01 3.44 -6.11
C VAL A 66 3.34 4.11 -7.31
N VAL A 67 4.11 4.88 -8.09
CA VAL A 67 3.59 5.58 -9.26
C VAL A 67 3.00 4.60 -10.28
N PHE A 68 3.70 3.51 -10.56
CA PHE A 68 3.21 2.51 -11.50
C PHE A 68 1.90 1.85 -11.03
N ALA A 69 1.78 1.61 -9.72
CA ALA A 69 0.55 1.07 -9.16
C ALA A 69 -0.61 2.06 -9.28
N ILE A 70 -0.35 3.34 -9.04
CA ILE A 70 -1.36 4.39 -9.21
C ILE A 70 -1.80 4.46 -10.68
N LEU A 71 -0.86 4.47 -11.61
CA LEU A 71 -1.18 4.51 -13.04
C LEU A 71 -2.02 3.31 -13.46
N PHE A 72 -1.70 2.12 -12.95
CA PHE A 72 -2.49 0.93 -13.22
C PHE A 72 -3.92 1.09 -12.73
N LEU A 73 -4.12 1.55 -11.50
CA LEU A 73 -5.44 1.71 -10.92
C LEU A 73 -6.25 2.83 -11.58
N LEU A 74 -5.58 3.81 -12.19
CA LEU A 74 -6.25 4.88 -12.94
C LEU A 74 -6.52 4.49 -14.40
N SER A 75 -5.99 3.37 -14.86
CA SER A 75 -6.14 2.94 -16.24
C SER A 75 -7.36 2.04 -16.43
N ASP A 76 -7.75 1.84 -17.69
CA ASP A 76 -8.83 0.92 -18.04
C ASP A 76 -8.48 -0.54 -17.72
N LEU A 77 -7.20 -0.84 -17.52
CA LEU A 77 -6.76 -2.19 -17.17
C LEU A 77 -7.29 -2.66 -15.83
N SER A 78 -7.70 -1.74 -14.96
CA SER A 78 -8.21 -2.06 -13.63
C SER A 78 -9.73 -1.84 -13.50
N ASN A 79 -10.45 -1.82 -14.62
CA ASN A 79 -11.88 -1.49 -14.62
C ASN A 79 -12.76 -2.38 -13.74
N TYR A 80 -12.33 -3.61 -13.49
CA TYR A 80 -13.09 -4.55 -12.66
C TYR A 80 -12.55 -4.66 -11.24
N ILE A 81 -11.77 -3.66 -10.81
CA ILE A 81 -11.14 -3.64 -9.48
C ILE A 81 -11.69 -2.45 -8.70
N THR A 82 -12.37 -2.74 -7.60
CA THR A 82 -12.85 -1.71 -6.67
C THR A 82 -12.90 -2.28 -5.25
N GLY A 83 -12.71 -1.42 -4.27
CA GLY A 83 -12.75 -1.82 -2.85
C GLY A 83 -11.54 -2.61 -2.39
N GLN A 84 -10.42 -2.53 -3.09
CA GLN A 84 -9.22 -3.32 -2.79
C GLN A 84 -8.13 -2.47 -2.19
N ASN A 85 -7.28 -3.13 -1.41
CA ASN A 85 -6.04 -2.56 -0.90
C ASN A 85 -4.87 -3.21 -1.65
N LEU A 86 -4.20 -2.44 -2.50
CA LEU A 86 -3.03 -2.90 -3.22
C LEU A 86 -1.79 -2.65 -2.37
N ILE A 87 -1.22 -3.71 -1.84
CA ILE A 87 -0.05 -3.65 -0.96
C ILE A 87 1.20 -3.76 -1.83
N ILE A 88 2.11 -2.77 -1.68
CA ILE A 88 3.33 -2.66 -2.49
C ILE A 88 4.51 -2.62 -1.52
N ASP A 89 4.91 -3.78 -1.04
CA ASP A 89 5.88 -3.87 0.05
C ASP A 89 6.96 -4.94 -0.13
N GLY A 90 7.09 -5.47 -1.33
CA GLY A 90 8.10 -6.51 -1.59
C GLY A 90 7.90 -7.79 -0.79
N GLY A 91 6.71 -8.00 -0.26
CA GLY A 91 6.37 -9.17 0.54
C GLY A 91 6.61 -8.99 2.04
N TYR A 92 6.93 -7.78 2.48
CA TYR A 92 7.25 -7.52 3.89
C TYR A 92 6.14 -8.02 4.83
N THR A 93 4.88 -7.83 4.48
CA THR A 93 3.75 -8.18 5.34
C THR A 93 3.36 -9.65 5.33
N ILE A 94 3.94 -10.48 4.47
CA ILE A 94 3.63 -11.91 4.43
C ILE A 94 4.47 -12.73 5.42
N LEU A 95 5.39 -12.06 6.11
CA LEU A 95 6.29 -12.73 7.08
C LEU A 95 5.67 -12.82 8.46
#